data_395773a59f2cbd412d60f386d8c77fef
#
_entry.id   395773a59f2cbd412d60f386d8c77fef
#
_cell.length_a   1.000
_cell.length_b   1.000
_cell.length_c   1.000
_cell.angle_alpha   90.00
_cell.angle_beta   90.00
_cell.angle_gamma   90.00
#
_symmetry.space_group_name_H-M   'P 1'
#
loop_
_entity.id
_entity.type
_entity.pdbx_description
1 polymer ?
#
loop_
_entity_poly.entity_id
_entity_poly.type
_entity_poly.pdbx_seq_one_letter_code
_entity_poly.pdbx_strand_id
1 'polypeptide(L)'
;MAGPALSGGVRTCTKRSLAWYSCLVALDNFDFTGRCVLVTGGVRGIGLGVTRRFLEHGADVVVCARTKPETPPAAAGRTALYIQADVRDPGQVDQLVEAAVDRFGRLDVVVNNAGGTPQLDAADAPPKVHSKIVELNLLAPLHVAQRAYQVMRDQPDGGSVIMIGSVSGVRPSPGSAAYGAAKAGLHHLATSLAVEWAPKVRVNSVIVGLVATDRAAAHYGDASSQAAVAATVPLGRMGRPEDVADACLFLASPFASYVTGSALLVHGGGERPAFLNAVESA
;
A
#
# COMPACT_ATOMS: atom_id res chain seq x y z
N MET A 1 31.65 -7.33 66.23
CA MET A 1 31.00 -8.18 65.28
C MET A 1 30.98 -7.40 63.96
N ALA A 2 31.84 -7.81 63.02
CA ALA A 2 32.02 -7.14 61.76
C ALA A 2 31.13 -7.87 60.70
N GLY A 3 30.29 -7.12 59.97
CA GLY A 3 29.48 -7.64 58.87
C GLY A 3 30.27 -7.75 57.55
N PRO A 4 29.91 -8.64 56.62
CA PRO A 4 30.73 -8.91 55.45
C PRO A 4 30.53 -7.84 54.35
N ALA A 5 31.64 -7.46 53.72
CA ALA A 5 31.69 -6.58 52.56
C ALA A 5 31.15 -7.29 51.31
N LEU A 6 30.21 -6.63 50.58
CA LEU A 6 29.75 -7.05 49.29
C LEU A 6 30.74 -6.60 48.20
N SER A 7 31.53 -7.53 47.67
CA SER A 7 32.34 -7.33 46.45
C SER A 7 31.44 -7.36 45.20
N GLY A 8 31.15 -6.20 44.62
CA GLY A 8 30.49 -6.07 43.34
C GLY A 8 31.41 -6.51 42.19
N GLY A 9 31.27 -7.72 41.73
CA GLY A 9 31.93 -8.17 40.51
C GLY A 9 31.34 -7.52 39.27
N VAL A 10 32.12 -6.72 38.55
CA VAL A 10 31.81 -6.24 37.19
C VAL A 10 31.70 -7.46 36.27
N ARG A 11 30.49 -7.79 35.85
CA ARG A 11 30.29 -8.84 34.86
C ARG A 11 30.76 -8.32 33.51
N THR A 12 31.89 -8.86 33.04
CA THR A 12 32.37 -8.62 31.67
C THR A 12 31.35 -9.15 30.67
N CYS A 13 30.93 -8.27 29.79
CA CYS A 13 30.00 -8.57 28.67
C CYS A 13 30.68 -9.58 27.75
N THR A 14 30.26 -10.85 27.77
CA THR A 14 30.85 -11.92 26.98
C THR A 14 30.38 -11.87 25.54
N LYS A 15 31.13 -12.47 24.60
CA LYS A 15 30.91 -12.53 23.14
C LYS A 15 29.46 -12.90 22.69
N ARG A 16 28.63 -13.40 23.59
CA ARG A 16 27.19 -13.66 23.33
C ARG A 16 26.37 -12.38 23.11
N SER A 17 26.78 -11.24 23.71
CA SER A 17 26.07 -9.97 23.53
C SER A 17 26.26 -9.36 22.14
N LEU A 18 27.39 -9.64 21.48
CA LEU A 18 27.65 -9.17 20.10
C LEU A 18 26.78 -9.88 19.07
N ALA A 19 26.43 -11.16 19.29
CA ALA A 19 25.51 -11.90 18.39
C ALA A 19 24.08 -11.34 18.46
N TRP A 20 23.64 -10.90 19.65
CA TRP A 20 22.34 -10.20 19.79
C TRP A 20 22.36 -8.80 19.17
N TYR A 21 23.47 -8.06 19.27
CA TYR A 21 23.65 -6.77 18.62
C TYR A 21 23.69 -6.91 17.10
N SER A 22 24.35 -7.93 16.55
CA SER A 22 24.35 -8.24 15.12
C SER A 22 22.97 -8.69 14.63
N CYS A 23 22.18 -9.38 15.46
CA CYS A 23 20.81 -9.74 15.15
C CYS A 23 19.87 -8.51 15.19
N LEU A 24 20.08 -7.57 16.10
CA LEU A 24 19.34 -6.30 16.16
C LEU A 24 19.67 -5.38 14.99
N VAL A 25 20.92 -5.35 14.52
CA VAL A 25 21.34 -4.60 13.32
C VAL A 25 20.80 -5.25 12.05
N ALA A 26 20.55 -6.57 12.06
CA ALA A 26 19.84 -7.26 10.94
C ALA A 26 18.33 -6.99 10.92
N LEU A 27 17.75 -6.39 11.98
CA LEU A 27 16.34 -5.98 12.02
C LEU A 27 16.10 -4.63 11.31
N ASP A 28 17.15 -3.91 10.92
CA ASP A 28 17.02 -2.60 10.25
C ASP A 28 16.82 -2.68 8.72
N ASN A 29 16.81 -3.89 8.15
CA ASN A 29 16.77 -3.97 6.70
C ASN A 29 15.47 -4.59 6.17
N PHE A 30 14.50 -3.72 5.85
CA PHE A 30 13.53 -3.99 4.78
C PHE A 30 14.31 -4.03 3.45
N ASP A 31 15.19 -5.01 3.27
CA ASP A 31 16.01 -5.15 2.06
C ASP A 31 15.22 -5.89 0.97
N PHE A 32 14.96 -5.18 -0.12
CA PHE A 32 14.31 -5.72 -1.31
C PHE A 32 15.28 -5.89 -2.48
N THR A 33 16.60 -5.90 -2.23
CA THR A 33 17.61 -6.13 -3.28
C THR A 33 17.35 -7.46 -3.99
N GLY A 34 17.29 -7.43 -5.32
CA GLY A 34 16.98 -8.58 -6.15
C GLY A 34 15.50 -9.01 -6.12
N ARG A 35 14.61 -8.22 -5.57
CA ARG A 35 13.15 -8.41 -5.62
C ARG A 35 12.53 -7.49 -6.66
N CYS A 36 11.61 -8.03 -7.45
CA CYS A 36 10.82 -7.27 -8.43
C CYS A 36 9.45 -6.88 -7.84
N VAL A 37 9.13 -5.59 -7.92
CA VAL A 37 7.90 -5.00 -7.39
C VAL A 37 7.13 -4.30 -8.51
N LEU A 38 5.88 -4.69 -8.74
CA LEU A 38 4.97 -4.03 -9.67
C LEU A 38 4.03 -3.10 -8.89
N VAL A 39 4.03 -1.80 -9.24
CA VAL A 39 3.12 -0.81 -8.67
C VAL A 39 2.20 -0.23 -9.75
N THR A 40 0.92 -0.58 -9.72
CA THR A 40 -0.04 -0.02 -10.68
C THR A 40 -0.37 1.44 -10.32
N GLY A 41 -0.35 2.33 -11.32
CA GLY A 41 -0.50 3.77 -11.06
C GLY A 41 0.68 4.37 -10.28
N GLY A 42 1.88 3.78 -10.39
CA GLY A 42 3.08 4.10 -9.60
C GLY A 42 3.77 5.43 -9.92
N VAL A 43 3.21 6.27 -10.79
CA VAL A 43 3.88 7.48 -11.31
C VAL A 43 3.47 8.78 -10.60
N ARG A 44 2.50 8.75 -9.67
CA ARG A 44 2.02 9.93 -8.94
C ARG A 44 1.34 9.55 -7.62
N GLY A 45 1.10 10.53 -6.76
CA GLY A 45 0.36 10.39 -5.51
C GLY A 45 0.89 9.26 -4.64
N ILE A 46 -0.01 8.46 -4.07
CA ILE A 46 0.32 7.30 -3.22
C ILE A 46 1.22 6.32 -3.97
N GLY A 47 0.88 5.98 -5.22
CA GLY A 47 1.68 5.05 -6.02
C GLY A 47 3.13 5.50 -6.22
N LEU A 48 3.37 6.81 -6.39
CA LEU A 48 4.72 7.37 -6.49
C LEU A 48 5.48 7.24 -5.16
N GLY A 49 4.82 7.50 -4.03
CA GLY A 49 5.41 7.29 -2.70
C GLY A 49 5.82 5.83 -2.50
N VAL A 50 4.92 4.90 -2.83
CA VAL A 50 5.20 3.45 -2.78
C VAL A 50 6.38 3.08 -3.70
N THR A 51 6.38 3.56 -4.95
CA THR A 51 7.46 3.30 -5.92
C THR A 51 8.80 3.76 -5.38
N ARG A 52 8.90 5.02 -4.90
CA ARG A 52 10.14 5.57 -4.36
C ARG A 52 10.63 4.79 -3.15
N ARG A 53 9.73 4.43 -2.25
CA ARG A 53 10.08 3.71 -1.03
C ARG A 53 10.65 2.32 -1.34
N PHE A 54 10.08 1.56 -2.28
CA PHE A 54 10.66 0.29 -2.70
C PHE A 54 12.01 0.45 -3.40
N LEU A 55 12.20 1.49 -4.22
CA LEU A 55 13.51 1.82 -4.83
C LEU A 55 14.56 2.16 -3.76
N GLU A 56 14.20 2.92 -2.72
CA GLU A 56 15.07 3.27 -1.58
C GLU A 56 15.53 2.03 -0.84
N HIS A 57 14.69 0.99 -0.80
CA HIS A 57 14.99 -0.30 -0.16
C HIS A 57 15.57 -1.34 -1.13
N GLY A 58 16.09 -0.93 -2.28
CA GLY A 58 16.87 -1.77 -3.18
C GLY A 58 16.07 -2.59 -4.20
N ALA A 59 14.74 -2.48 -4.23
CA ALA A 59 13.91 -3.22 -5.17
C ALA A 59 14.16 -2.79 -6.63
N ASP A 60 13.94 -3.72 -7.55
CA ASP A 60 13.68 -3.43 -8.95
C ASP A 60 12.17 -3.17 -9.12
N VAL A 61 11.80 -1.94 -9.53
CA VAL A 61 10.40 -1.54 -9.54
C VAL A 61 9.90 -1.35 -10.96
N VAL A 62 8.76 -1.95 -11.27
CA VAL A 62 7.98 -1.73 -12.49
C VAL A 62 6.76 -0.88 -12.13
N VAL A 63 6.49 0.13 -12.91
CA VAL A 63 5.31 0.98 -12.75
C VAL A 63 4.51 1.06 -14.04
N CYS A 64 3.19 1.12 -13.94
CA CYS A 64 2.37 1.40 -15.10
C CYS A 64 1.44 2.60 -14.89
N ALA A 65 1.11 3.25 -15.99
CA ALA A 65 0.07 4.26 -16.09
C ALA A 65 -0.38 4.38 -17.54
N ARG A 66 -1.57 4.96 -17.76
CA ARG A 66 -2.11 5.22 -19.11
C ARG A 66 -1.33 6.30 -19.87
N THR A 67 -0.77 7.25 -19.11
CA THR A 67 0.00 8.37 -19.66
C THR A 67 1.43 8.29 -19.16
N LYS A 68 2.38 8.39 -20.08
CA LYS A 68 3.81 8.38 -19.76
C LYS A 68 4.15 9.59 -18.89
N PRO A 69 4.86 9.42 -17.77
CA PRO A 69 5.38 10.54 -16.99
C PRO A 69 6.51 11.23 -17.76
N GLU A 70 6.71 12.52 -17.52
CA GLU A 70 7.85 13.25 -18.09
C GLU A 70 9.20 12.62 -17.67
N THR A 71 9.27 12.22 -16.41
CA THR A 71 10.43 11.53 -15.83
C THR A 71 9.95 10.27 -15.09
N PRO A 72 10.52 9.10 -15.38
CA PRO A 72 10.22 7.90 -14.61
C PRO A 72 10.56 8.11 -13.12
N PRO A 73 9.78 7.52 -12.19
CA PRO A 73 10.08 7.60 -10.78
C PRO A 73 11.47 7.07 -10.46
N ALA A 74 12.22 7.81 -9.63
CA ALA A 74 13.56 7.43 -9.21
C ALA A 74 13.77 7.75 -7.73
N ALA A 75 14.60 6.94 -7.06
CA ALA A 75 15.07 7.15 -5.69
C ALA A 75 16.35 6.34 -5.44
N ALA A 76 17.23 6.82 -4.57
CA ALA A 76 18.47 6.13 -4.17
C ALA A 76 19.34 5.63 -5.34
N GLY A 77 19.42 6.40 -6.42
CA GLY A 77 20.19 6.04 -7.63
C GLY A 77 19.55 4.97 -8.52
N ARG A 78 18.34 4.51 -8.19
CA ARG A 78 17.54 3.54 -8.96
C ARG A 78 16.40 4.23 -9.69
N THR A 79 16.01 3.72 -10.84
CA THR A 79 14.90 4.24 -11.65
C THR A 79 13.92 3.13 -11.96
N ALA A 80 12.64 3.39 -11.75
CA ALA A 80 11.59 2.43 -12.07
C ALA A 80 11.44 2.22 -13.59
N LEU A 81 11.20 0.97 -14.00
CA LEU A 81 10.80 0.65 -15.36
C LEU A 81 9.36 1.08 -15.57
N TYR A 82 9.14 2.04 -16.46
CA TYR A 82 7.81 2.46 -16.84
C TYR A 82 7.28 1.65 -18.03
N ILE A 83 6.06 1.12 -17.89
CA ILE A 83 5.32 0.44 -18.96
C ILE A 83 3.94 1.11 -19.11
N GLN A 84 3.60 1.51 -20.31
CA GLN A 84 2.27 2.07 -20.56
C GLN A 84 1.23 0.96 -20.53
N ALA A 85 0.24 1.05 -19.64
CA ALA A 85 -0.85 0.10 -19.59
C ALA A 85 -2.12 0.72 -18.95
N ASP A 86 -3.27 0.30 -19.44
CA ASP A 86 -4.56 0.46 -18.77
C ASP A 86 -4.88 -0.87 -18.06
N VAL A 87 -4.85 -0.88 -16.76
CA VAL A 87 -5.09 -2.08 -15.94
C VAL A 87 -6.51 -2.67 -16.06
N ARG A 88 -7.43 -1.96 -16.75
CA ARG A 88 -8.78 -2.47 -17.07
C ARG A 88 -8.77 -3.40 -18.29
N ASP A 89 -7.72 -3.37 -19.08
CA ASP A 89 -7.53 -4.22 -20.25
C ASP A 89 -6.67 -5.45 -19.86
N PRO A 90 -7.25 -6.65 -19.81
CA PRO A 90 -6.51 -7.86 -19.43
C PRO A 90 -5.31 -8.14 -20.33
N GLY A 91 -5.38 -7.86 -21.64
CA GLY A 91 -4.25 -8.07 -22.54
C GLY A 91 -3.08 -7.14 -22.26
N GLN A 92 -3.33 -5.88 -21.84
CA GLN A 92 -2.28 -4.98 -21.41
C GLN A 92 -1.73 -5.38 -20.03
N VAL A 93 -2.54 -5.98 -19.15
CA VAL A 93 -2.09 -6.55 -17.89
C VAL A 93 -1.15 -7.73 -18.13
N ASP A 94 -1.47 -8.62 -19.08
CA ASP A 94 -0.60 -9.74 -19.47
C ASP A 94 0.76 -9.22 -19.93
N GLN A 95 0.79 -8.29 -20.88
CA GLN A 95 2.02 -7.66 -21.38
C GLN A 95 2.82 -6.95 -20.28
N LEU A 96 2.14 -6.29 -19.34
CA LEU A 96 2.79 -5.62 -18.21
C LEU A 96 3.53 -6.60 -17.30
N VAL A 97 2.88 -7.72 -16.95
CA VAL A 97 3.49 -8.74 -16.08
C VAL A 97 4.59 -9.50 -16.83
N GLU A 98 4.38 -9.83 -18.10
CA GLU A 98 5.42 -10.46 -18.95
C GLU A 98 6.66 -9.59 -19.04
N ALA A 99 6.52 -8.29 -19.33
CA ALA A 99 7.65 -7.37 -19.41
C ALA A 99 8.40 -7.22 -18.07
N ALA A 100 7.72 -7.35 -16.93
CA ALA A 100 8.37 -7.37 -15.62
C ALA A 100 9.23 -8.65 -15.45
N VAL A 101 8.65 -9.81 -15.82
CA VAL A 101 9.35 -11.10 -15.73
C VAL A 101 10.50 -11.19 -16.74
N ASP A 102 10.30 -10.75 -17.97
CA ASP A 102 11.35 -10.75 -19.00
C ASP A 102 12.54 -9.87 -18.58
N ARG A 103 12.27 -8.76 -17.90
CA ARG A 103 13.31 -7.80 -17.50
C ARG A 103 14.05 -8.22 -16.25
N PHE A 104 13.37 -8.82 -15.26
CA PHE A 104 13.92 -9.08 -13.93
C PHE A 104 13.92 -10.55 -13.52
N GLY A 105 13.36 -11.46 -14.34
CA GLY A 105 13.32 -12.90 -14.11
C GLY A 105 12.33 -13.36 -13.03
N ARG A 106 11.62 -12.42 -12.38
CA ARG A 106 10.74 -12.71 -11.25
C ARG A 106 9.72 -11.59 -11.01
N LEU A 107 8.70 -11.89 -10.20
CA LEU A 107 7.76 -10.91 -9.66
C LEU A 107 7.44 -11.29 -8.21
N ASP A 108 7.88 -10.49 -7.25
CA ASP A 108 7.76 -10.80 -5.82
C ASP A 108 6.61 -10.08 -5.14
N VAL A 109 6.35 -8.84 -5.55
CA VAL A 109 5.35 -7.99 -4.92
C VAL A 109 4.51 -7.31 -5.98
N VAL A 110 3.20 -7.29 -5.78
CA VAL A 110 2.28 -6.45 -6.54
C VAL A 110 1.56 -5.50 -5.60
N VAL A 111 1.64 -4.20 -5.90
CA VAL A 111 0.84 -3.17 -5.23
C VAL A 111 -0.23 -2.68 -6.20
N ASN A 112 -1.46 -3.16 -6.02
CA ASN A 112 -2.65 -2.73 -6.74
C ASN A 112 -3.12 -1.37 -6.22
N ASN A 113 -2.50 -0.30 -6.76
CA ASN A 113 -2.77 1.07 -6.35
C ASN A 113 -3.63 1.85 -7.36
N ALA A 114 -3.59 1.51 -8.65
CA ALA A 114 -4.39 2.19 -9.67
C ALA A 114 -5.87 2.23 -9.28
N GLY A 115 -6.44 3.42 -9.20
CA GLY A 115 -7.81 3.61 -8.76
C GLY A 115 -8.21 5.07 -8.72
N GLY A 116 -9.43 5.31 -8.26
CA GLY A 116 -9.99 6.65 -8.08
C GLY A 116 -11.43 6.75 -8.57
N THR A 117 -12.04 7.89 -8.24
CA THR A 117 -13.43 8.21 -8.61
C THR A 117 -13.59 9.72 -8.75
N PRO A 118 -14.43 10.20 -9.66
CA PRO A 118 -14.96 11.55 -9.58
C PRO A 118 -15.95 11.66 -8.40
N GLN A 119 -16.14 12.88 -7.88
CA GLN A 119 -17.22 13.19 -6.94
C GLN A 119 -18.51 13.34 -7.74
N LEU A 120 -19.49 12.47 -7.52
CA LEU A 120 -20.77 12.46 -8.24
C LEU A 120 -21.89 11.97 -7.32
N ASP A 121 -23.04 12.65 -7.37
CA ASP A 121 -24.24 12.13 -6.73
C ASP A 121 -24.67 10.81 -7.38
N ALA A 122 -25.08 9.84 -6.57
CA ALA A 122 -25.43 8.52 -7.05
C ALA A 122 -26.69 8.51 -7.91
N ALA A 123 -27.61 9.45 -7.67
CA ALA A 123 -28.85 9.56 -8.44
C ALA A 123 -28.61 10.14 -9.84
N ASP A 124 -27.65 11.06 -9.97
CA ASP A 124 -27.41 11.81 -11.21
C ASP A 124 -26.34 11.18 -12.10
N ALA A 125 -25.49 10.32 -11.53
CA ALA A 125 -24.40 9.70 -12.29
C ALA A 125 -24.93 8.67 -13.31
N PRO A 126 -24.53 8.77 -14.59
CA PRO A 126 -24.92 7.79 -15.59
C PRO A 126 -24.47 6.36 -15.21
N PRO A 127 -25.28 5.30 -15.45
CA PRO A 127 -24.92 3.91 -15.11
C PRO A 127 -23.54 3.49 -15.63
N LYS A 128 -23.15 3.94 -16.81
CA LYS A 128 -21.82 3.68 -17.41
C LYS A 128 -20.67 4.23 -16.57
N VAL A 129 -20.88 5.32 -15.82
CA VAL A 129 -19.86 5.87 -14.91
C VAL A 129 -19.68 4.95 -13.72
N HIS A 130 -20.76 4.47 -13.11
CA HIS A 130 -20.71 3.50 -12.01
C HIS A 130 -19.98 2.22 -12.44
N SER A 131 -20.31 1.66 -13.63
CA SER A 131 -19.63 0.48 -14.17
C SER A 131 -18.12 0.69 -14.31
N LYS A 132 -17.69 1.84 -14.87
CA LYS A 132 -16.27 2.17 -15.01
C LYS A 132 -15.55 2.34 -13.65
N ILE A 133 -16.25 2.83 -12.63
CA ILE A 133 -15.69 2.95 -11.27
C ILE A 133 -15.47 1.56 -10.67
N VAL A 134 -16.44 0.65 -10.79
CA VAL A 134 -16.32 -0.74 -10.33
C VAL A 134 -15.22 -1.47 -11.10
N GLU A 135 -15.20 -1.34 -12.42
CA GLU A 135 -14.18 -1.93 -13.28
C GLU A 135 -12.76 -1.53 -12.84
N LEU A 136 -12.51 -0.23 -12.63
CA LEU A 136 -11.18 0.26 -12.23
C LEU A 136 -10.79 -0.11 -10.80
N ASN A 137 -11.73 -0.07 -9.85
CA ASN A 137 -11.41 -0.16 -8.42
C ASN A 137 -11.62 -1.56 -7.81
N LEU A 138 -12.22 -2.50 -8.56
CA LEU A 138 -12.45 -3.87 -8.12
C LEU A 138 -11.97 -4.90 -9.15
N LEU A 139 -12.43 -4.83 -10.41
CA LEU A 139 -12.10 -5.86 -11.40
C LEU A 139 -10.66 -5.75 -11.91
N ALA A 140 -10.16 -4.54 -12.18
CA ALA A 140 -8.78 -4.36 -12.61
C ALA A 140 -7.75 -4.87 -11.59
N PRO A 141 -7.87 -4.57 -10.27
CA PRO A 141 -7.02 -5.19 -9.25
C PRO A 141 -7.09 -6.73 -9.23
N LEU A 142 -8.27 -7.32 -9.48
CA LEU A 142 -8.41 -8.77 -9.58
C LEU A 142 -7.62 -9.32 -10.77
N HIS A 143 -7.74 -8.73 -11.95
CA HIS A 143 -7.02 -9.17 -13.16
C HIS A 143 -5.51 -9.09 -12.96
N VAL A 144 -5.00 -7.98 -12.42
CA VAL A 144 -3.57 -7.82 -12.12
C VAL A 144 -3.10 -8.85 -11.10
N ALA A 145 -3.86 -9.05 -10.03
CA ALA A 145 -3.52 -10.03 -9.00
C ALA A 145 -3.53 -11.47 -9.54
N GLN A 146 -4.53 -11.82 -10.35
CA GLN A 146 -4.66 -13.14 -10.97
C GLN A 146 -3.46 -13.44 -11.90
N ARG A 147 -3.06 -12.48 -12.74
CA ARG A 147 -1.92 -12.67 -13.63
C ARG A 147 -0.60 -12.75 -12.86
N ALA A 148 -0.43 -11.94 -11.82
CA ALA A 148 0.73 -12.00 -10.94
C ALA A 148 0.80 -13.35 -10.18
N TYR A 149 -0.33 -13.85 -9.68
CA TYR A 149 -0.40 -15.15 -9.01
C TYR A 149 0.11 -16.29 -9.90
N GLN A 150 -0.23 -16.29 -11.19
CA GLN A 150 0.25 -17.31 -12.14
C GLN A 150 1.79 -17.36 -12.22
N VAL A 151 2.47 -16.22 -12.03
CA VAL A 151 3.93 -16.18 -11.95
C VAL A 151 4.41 -16.57 -10.55
N MET A 152 3.86 -15.94 -9.51
CA MET A 152 4.32 -16.09 -8.13
C MET A 152 4.18 -17.53 -7.59
N ARG A 153 3.11 -18.25 -7.94
CA ARG A 153 2.84 -19.61 -7.44
C ARG A 153 3.96 -20.60 -7.79
N ASP A 154 4.63 -20.37 -8.92
CA ASP A 154 5.68 -21.26 -9.44
C ASP A 154 7.08 -20.82 -8.95
N GLN A 155 7.20 -19.66 -8.28
CA GLN A 155 8.43 -19.20 -7.67
C GLN A 155 8.72 -19.93 -6.33
N PRO A 156 10.01 -20.17 -5.98
CA PRO A 156 10.38 -20.79 -4.70
C PRO A 156 9.81 -20.04 -3.50
N ASP A 157 9.93 -18.72 -3.49
CA ASP A 157 9.53 -17.84 -2.38
C ASP A 157 8.06 -17.40 -2.44
N GLY A 158 7.34 -17.78 -3.50
CA GLY A 158 5.97 -17.29 -3.73
C GLY A 158 5.92 -15.79 -3.99
N GLY A 159 4.99 -15.07 -3.34
CA GLY A 159 4.86 -13.63 -3.51
C GLY A 159 3.93 -12.94 -2.50
N SER A 160 3.79 -11.61 -2.66
CA SER A 160 2.87 -10.79 -1.85
C SER A 160 2.06 -9.85 -2.73
N VAL A 161 0.75 -9.89 -2.61
CA VAL A 161 -0.19 -8.97 -3.28
C VAL A 161 -0.78 -8.02 -2.25
N ILE A 162 -0.69 -6.72 -2.52
CA ILE A 162 -1.18 -5.66 -1.65
C ILE A 162 -2.24 -4.86 -2.41
N MET A 163 -3.45 -4.82 -1.86
CA MET A 163 -4.57 -4.07 -2.40
C MET A 163 -4.65 -2.71 -1.72
N ILE A 164 -4.52 -1.60 -2.44
CA ILE A 164 -4.76 -0.26 -1.89
C ILE A 164 -6.27 -0.02 -1.81
N GLY A 165 -6.76 -0.22 -0.60
CA GLY A 165 -8.13 0.01 -0.20
C GLY A 165 -8.40 1.46 0.16
N SER A 166 -9.55 1.71 0.82
CA SER A 166 -9.96 3.05 1.26
C SER A 166 -10.88 2.96 2.46
N VAL A 167 -10.85 3.96 3.33
CA VAL A 167 -11.88 4.16 4.37
C VAL A 167 -13.28 4.28 3.78
N SER A 168 -13.42 4.69 2.52
CA SER A 168 -14.70 4.69 1.78
C SER A 168 -15.31 3.28 1.63
N GLY A 169 -14.52 2.23 1.76
CA GLY A 169 -15.00 0.84 1.74
C GLY A 169 -15.42 0.31 3.11
N VAL A 170 -15.19 1.05 4.19
CA VAL A 170 -15.51 0.63 5.58
C VAL A 170 -16.45 1.60 6.30
N ARG A 171 -16.76 2.74 5.70
CA ARG A 171 -17.73 3.73 6.18
C ARG A 171 -18.57 4.31 5.04
N PRO A 172 -19.70 4.99 5.32
CA PRO A 172 -20.46 5.71 4.30
C PRO A 172 -19.58 6.69 3.50
N SER A 173 -19.79 6.75 2.19
CA SER A 173 -19.02 7.60 1.27
C SER A 173 -19.96 8.34 0.32
N PRO A 174 -20.69 9.38 0.82
CA PRO A 174 -21.58 10.19 0.01
C PRO A 174 -20.81 10.86 -1.15
N GLY A 175 -21.45 10.96 -2.32
CA GLY A 175 -20.82 11.48 -3.55
C GLY A 175 -19.82 10.51 -4.21
N SER A 176 -19.62 9.30 -3.65
CA SER A 176 -18.75 8.27 -4.22
C SER A 176 -19.23 6.84 -3.90
N ALA A 177 -20.55 6.62 -3.92
CA ALA A 177 -21.17 5.36 -3.50
C ALA A 177 -20.62 4.13 -4.25
N ALA A 178 -20.52 4.18 -5.58
CA ALA A 178 -19.97 3.07 -6.38
C ALA A 178 -18.50 2.78 -6.08
N TYR A 179 -17.72 3.82 -5.75
CA TYR A 179 -16.33 3.67 -5.32
C TYR A 179 -16.25 3.01 -3.94
N GLY A 180 -17.05 3.47 -2.98
CA GLY A 180 -17.12 2.86 -1.65
C GLY A 180 -17.49 1.38 -1.73
N ALA A 181 -18.51 1.03 -2.52
CA ALA A 181 -18.90 -0.35 -2.76
C ALA A 181 -17.78 -1.18 -3.42
N ALA A 182 -17.10 -0.63 -4.43
CA ALA A 182 -15.96 -1.29 -5.08
C ALA A 182 -14.79 -1.53 -4.11
N LYS A 183 -14.49 -0.56 -3.24
CA LYS A 183 -13.42 -0.69 -2.23
C LYS A 183 -13.80 -1.66 -1.11
N ALA A 184 -15.07 -1.72 -0.69
CA ALA A 184 -15.57 -2.76 0.21
C ALA A 184 -15.43 -4.15 -0.40
N GLY A 185 -15.83 -4.30 -1.68
CA GLY A 185 -15.63 -5.53 -2.45
C GLY A 185 -14.15 -5.91 -2.58
N LEU A 186 -13.25 -4.92 -2.77
CA LEU A 186 -11.81 -5.14 -2.86
C LEU A 186 -11.24 -5.68 -1.54
N HIS A 187 -11.70 -5.17 -0.39
CA HIS A 187 -11.29 -5.69 0.91
C HIS A 187 -11.70 -7.14 1.09
N HIS A 188 -12.96 -7.47 0.75
CA HIS A 188 -13.45 -8.85 0.80
C HIS A 188 -12.74 -9.76 -0.20
N LEU A 189 -12.49 -9.29 -1.42
CA LEU A 189 -11.72 -10.00 -2.43
C LEU A 189 -10.33 -10.40 -1.89
N ALA A 190 -9.62 -9.48 -1.23
CA ALA A 190 -8.32 -9.78 -0.65
C ALA A 190 -8.36 -10.91 0.38
N THR A 191 -9.42 -10.98 1.22
CA THR A 191 -9.57 -12.08 2.18
C THR A 191 -9.83 -13.42 1.51
N SER A 192 -10.64 -13.45 0.45
CA SER A 192 -10.93 -14.66 -0.32
C SER A 192 -9.67 -15.19 -1.03
N LEU A 193 -8.96 -14.31 -1.74
CA LEU A 193 -7.73 -14.66 -2.44
C LEU A 193 -6.60 -15.09 -1.48
N ALA A 194 -6.56 -14.56 -0.27
CA ALA A 194 -5.60 -14.97 0.75
C ALA A 194 -5.77 -16.45 1.13
N VAL A 195 -7.00 -16.92 1.20
CA VAL A 195 -7.31 -18.34 1.49
C VAL A 195 -7.02 -19.23 0.28
N GLU A 196 -7.43 -18.80 -0.92
CA GLU A 196 -7.25 -19.57 -2.15
C GLU A 196 -5.79 -19.75 -2.55
N TRP A 197 -4.94 -18.72 -2.28
CA TRP A 197 -3.56 -18.67 -2.79
C TRP A 197 -2.50 -19.04 -1.77
N ALA A 198 -2.89 -19.25 -0.52
CA ALA A 198 -1.98 -19.79 0.49
C ALA A 198 -1.56 -21.22 0.15
N PRO A 199 -0.36 -21.67 0.54
CA PRO A 199 0.67 -20.92 1.29
C PRO A 199 1.61 -20.08 0.40
N LYS A 200 1.44 -20.11 -0.92
CA LYS A 200 2.39 -19.53 -1.88
C LYS A 200 2.34 -18.01 -1.98
N VAL A 201 1.16 -17.44 -1.96
CA VAL A 201 0.99 -15.99 -2.12
C VAL A 201 0.17 -15.43 -0.98
N ARG A 202 0.71 -14.40 -0.31
CA ARG A 202 -0.02 -13.63 0.70
C ARG A 202 -0.78 -12.51 0.01
N VAL A 203 -2.01 -12.26 0.44
CA VAL A 203 -2.84 -11.17 -0.09
C VAL A 203 -3.37 -10.35 1.08
N ASN A 204 -3.07 -9.05 1.09
CA ASN A 204 -3.50 -8.14 2.15
C ASN A 204 -4.03 -6.82 1.56
N SER A 205 -4.80 -6.08 2.34
CA SER A 205 -5.26 -4.74 2.01
C SER A 205 -4.63 -3.69 2.92
N VAL A 206 -4.33 -2.51 2.35
CA VAL A 206 -4.04 -1.29 3.11
C VAL A 206 -5.25 -0.38 2.99
N ILE A 207 -5.97 -0.16 4.10
CA ILE A 207 -7.14 0.72 4.14
C ILE A 207 -6.67 2.15 4.39
N VAL A 208 -6.64 2.94 3.32
CA VAL A 208 -6.07 4.28 3.33
C VAL A 208 -7.13 5.31 3.74
N GLY A 209 -6.76 6.19 4.65
CA GLY A 209 -7.56 7.36 5.07
C GLY A 209 -7.37 8.58 4.17
N LEU A 210 -7.40 9.75 4.79
CA LEU A 210 -7.21 11.03 4.12
C LEU A 210 -5.71 11.27 3.90
N VAL A 211 -5.27 11.32 2.64
CA VAL A 211 -3.85 11.47 2.27
C VAL A 211 -3.64 12.72 1.43
N ALA A 212 -2.69 13.57 1.84
CA ALA A 212 -2.24 14.73 1.09
C ALA A 212 -1.35 14.27 -0.07
N THR A 213 -1.91 14.33 -1.28
CA THR A 213 -1.18 14.03 -2.53
C THR A 213 -1.05 15.30 -3.35
N ASP A 214 -0.32 15.23 -4.46
CA ASP A 214 -0.26 16.27 -5.49
C ASP A 214 -1.64 16.73 -6.01
N ARG A 215 -2.68 15.93 -5.80
CA ARG A 215 -4.07 16.23 -6.15
C ARG A 215 -4.96 16.57 -4.96
N ALA A 216 -4.40 16.76 -3.78
CA ALA A 216 -5.18 17.06 -2.57
C ALA A 216 -6.11 18.26 -2.75
N ALA A 217 -5.65 19.33 -3.43
CA ALA A 217 -6.45 20.51 -3.70
C ALA A 217 -7.73 20.22 -4.51
N ALA A 218 -7.69 19.25 -5.42
CA ALA A 218 -8.85 18.84 -6.20
C ALA A 218 -9.91 18.09 -5.38
N HIS A 219 -9.54 17.50 -4.23
CA HIS A 219 -10.44 16.74 -3.37
C HIS A 219 -10.82 17.48 -2.09
N TYR A 220 -9.88 18.23 -1.52
CA TYR A 220 -10.02 18.83 -0.18
C TYR A 220 -10.00 20.35 -0.21
N GLY A 221 -9.94 20.98 -1.41
CA GLY A 221 -9.94 22.42 -1.57
C GLY A 221 -8.57 23.07 -1.30
N ASP A 222 -8.61 24.34 -0.93
CA ASP A 222 -7.43 25.16 -0.63
C ASP A 222 -6.72 24.76 0.68
N ALA A 223 -5.66 25.46 1.02
CA ALA A 223 -4.86 25.18 2.22
C ALA A 223 -5.68 25.25 3.51
N SER A 224 -6.64 26.17 3.61
CA SER A 224 -7.49 26.32 4.78
C SER A 224 -8.46 25.15 4.94
N SER A 225 -9.07 24.73 3.84
CA SER A 225 -9.93 23.54 3.77
C SER A 225 -9.16 22.26 4.11
N GLN A 226 -7.94 22.13 3.59
CA GLN A 226 -7.07 21.00 3.91
C GLN A 226 -6.65 20.99 5.38
N ALA A 227 -6.40 22.14 6.01
CA ALA A 227 -6.13 22.25 7.43
C ALA A 227 -7.35 21.83 8.28
N ALA A 228 -8.56 22.25 7.88
CA ALA A 228 -9.79 21.84 8.54
C ALA A 228 -10.02 20.31 8.42
N VAL A 229 -9.76 19.73 7.25
CA VAL A 229 -9.79 18.27 7.05
C VAL A 229 -8.76 17.57 7.94
N ALA A 230 -7.52 18.07 8.00
CA ALA A 230 -6.46 17.50 8.85
C ALA A 230 -6.84 17.50 10.34
N ALA A 231 -7.55 18.52 10.81
CA ALA A 231 -8.02 18.62 12.19
C ALA A 231 -9.06 17.55 12.56
N THR A 232 -9.74 16.94 11.59
CA THR A 232 -10.68 15.82 11.85
C THR A 232 -9.95 14.51 12.13
N VAL A 233 -8.68 14.39 11.76
CA VAL A 233 -7.87 13.18 11.95
C VAL A 233 -7.26 13.18 13.35
N PRO A 234 -7.42 12.13 14.17
CA PRO A 234 -6.89 12.07 15.54
C PRO A 234 -5.38 12.34 15.65
N LEU A 235 -4.57 11.93 14.66
CA LEU A 235 -3.13 12.26 14.62
C LEU A 235 -2.84 13.72 14.21
N GLY A 236 -3.86 14.59 14.05
CA GLY A 236 -3.71 16.02 13.76
C GLY A 236 -3.16 16.37 12.39
N ARG A 237 -3.06 15.41 11.49
CA ARG A 237 -2.59 15.61 10.11
C ARG A 237 -3.23 14.63 9.14
N MET A 238 -3.29 15.01 7.89
CA MET A 238 -3.51 14.05 6.81
C MET A 238 -2.29 13.12 6.69
N GLY A 239 -2.51 11.89 6.23
CA GLY A 239 -1.44 10.98 5.85
C GLY A 239 -0.63 11.53 4.67
N ARG A 240 0.58 11.01 4.50
CA ARG A 240 1.43 11.26 3.33
C ARG A 240 1.54 9.98 2.51
N PRO A 241 1.90 10.05 1.22
CA PRO A 241 2.18 8.85 0.42
C PRO A 241 3.16 7.88 1.10
N GLU A 242 4.14 8.41 1.83
CA GLU A 242 5.15 7.62 2.56
C GLU A 242 4.53 6.80 3.70
N ASP A 243 3.52 7.33 4.42
CA ASP A 243 2.83 6.57 5.48
C ASP A 243 2.16 5.30 4.92
N VAL A 244 1.65 5.37 3.69
CA VAL A 244 1.06 4.22 2.98
C VAL A 244 2.15 3.29 2.43
N ALA A 245 3.24 3.86 1.93
CA ALA A 245 4.36 3.12 1.39
C ALA A 245 5.05 2.26 2.46
N ASP A 246 5.22 2.78 3.68
CA ASP A 246 5.80 2.05 4.81
C ASP A 246 4.94 0.84 5.21
N ALA A 247 3.61 0.98 5.17
CA ALA A 247 2.69 -0.15 5.36
C ALA A 247 2.82 -1.20 4.24
N CYS A 248 3.02 -0.77 2.99
CA CYS A 248 3.26 -1.68 1.87
C CYS A 248 4.59 -2.42 2.03
N LEU A 249 5.67 -1.75 2.44
CA LEU A 249 6.95 -2.39 2.75
C LEU A 249 6.80 -3.47 3.82
N PHE A 250 6.12 -3.14 4.93
CA PHE A 250 5.86 -4.11 6.00
C PHE A 250 5.12 -5.33 5.47
N LEU A 251 4.00 -5.15 4.77
CA LEU A 251 3.19 -6.26 4.25
C LEU A 251 3.92 -7.08 3.17
N ALA A 252 4.85 -6.48 2.44
CA ALA A 252 5.69 -7.18 1.47
C ALA A 252 6.85 -7.95 2.12
N SER A 253 7.30 -7.53 3.29
CA SER A 253 8.50 -8.03 3.97
C SER A 253 8.31 -9.40 4.63
N PRO A 254 9.41 -10.09 5.01
CA PRO A 254 9.36 -11.29 5.84
C PRO A 254 8.73 -11.08 7.22
N PHE A 255 8.70 -9.85 7.74
CA PHE A 255 8.04 -9.53 9.02
C PHE A 255 6.53 -9.76 8.99
N ALA A 256 5.93 -9.75 7.79
CA ALA A 256 4.53 -10.07 7.57
C ALA A 256 4.31 -11.53 7.11
N SER A 257 5.25 -12.44 7.35
CA SER A 257 5.19 -13.84 6.87
C SER A 257 3.95 -14.61 7.37
N TYR A 258 3.39 -14.22 8.51
CA TYR A 258 2.14 -14.80 9.06
C TYR A 258 0.93 -13.87 8.90
N VAL A 259 1.03 -12.84 8.02
CA VAL A 259 -0.04 -11.87 7.75
C VAL A 259 -0.55 -12.10 6.33
N THR A 260 -1.76 -12.65 6.20
CA THR A 260 -2.50 -12.79 4.94
C THR A 260 -4.00 -12.64 5.22
N GLY A 261 -4.76 -12.08 4.29
CA GLY A 261 -6.18 -11.76 4.47
C GLY A 261 -6.44 -10.55 5.38
N SER A 262 -5.41 -9.83 5.80
CA SER A 262 -5.53 -8.70 6.71
C SER A 262 -5.89 -7.40 5.98
N ALA A 263 -6.61 -6.53 6.70
CA ALA A 263 -6.89 -5.16 6.30
C ALA A 263 -6.20 -4.21 7.28
N LEU A 264 -5.01 -3.70 6.90
CA LEU A 264 -4.22 -2.78 7.71
C LEU A 264 -4.74 -1.35 7.55
N LEU A 265 -5.25 -0.77 8.61
CA LEU A 265 -5.75 0.61 8.65
C LEU A 265 -4.57 1.60 8.70
N VAL A 266 -4.47 2.47 7.69
CA VAL A 266 -3.48 3.56 7.61
C VAL A 266 -4.26 4.87 7.43
N HIS A 267 -4.80 5.39 8.53
CA HIS A 267 -5.76 6.49 8.51
C HIS A 267 -5.65 7.46 9.72
N GLY A 268 -4.56 7.38 10.49
CA GLY A 268 -4.31 8.32 11.57
C GLY A 268 -5.31 8.28 12.74
N GLY A 269 -5.99 7.14 12.95
CA GLY A 269 -7.06 6.99 13.94
C GLY A 269 -8.47 7.11 13.34
N GLY A 270 -8.57 7.35 12.02
CA GLY A 270 -9.83 7.57 11.30
C GLY A 270 -10.29 9.02 11.35
N GLU A 271 -11.57 9.23 11.52
CA GLU A 271 -12.19 10.56 11.66
C GLU A 271 -12.93 10.62 12.99
N ARG A 272 -12.78 11.75 13.68
CA ARG A 272 -13.50 11.96 14.94
C ARG A 272 -15.01 11.95 14.67
N PRO A 273 -15.82 11.20 15.47
CA PRO A 273 -17.25 11.20 15.29
C PRO A 273 -17.86 12.62 15.39
N ALA A 274 -18.62 13.03 14.38
CA ALA A 274 -19.13 14.39 14.26
C ALA A 274 -20.02 14.84 15.44
N PHE A 275 -20.71 13.88 16.13
CA PHE A 275 -21.55 14.22 17.28
C PHE A 275 -20.76 14.79 18.46
N LEU A 276 -19.47 14.42 18.59
CA LEU A 276 -18.61 14.95 19.67
C LEU A 276 -18.38 16.45 19.50
N ASN A 277 -18.29 16.94 18.25
CA ASN A 277 -18.16 18.39 18.00
C ASN A 277 -19.42 19.16 18.40
N ALA A 278 -20.60 18.54 18.24
CA ALA A 278 -21.87 19.16 18.66
C ALA A 278 -21.99 19.27 20.19
N VAL A 279 -21.43 18.30 20.93
CA VAL A 279 -21.43 18.34 22.41
C VAL A 279 -20.45 19.38 22.96
N GLU A 280 -19.29 19.56 22.32
CA GLU A 280 -18.28 20.53 22.74
C GLU A 280 -18.66 22.00 22.37
N SER A 281 -19.61 22.17 21.45
CA SER A 281 -20.10 23.49 21.01
C SER A 281 -21.30 23.96 21.83
N ALA A 282 -21.82 23.14 22.71
CA ALA A 282 -22.95 23.43 23.62
C ALA A 282 -22.45 23.83 25.01
#